data_6aea06ca090684d9313128aa20382aeb
#
_entry.id   6aea06ca090684d9313128aa20382aeb
#
_cell.length_a   1.000
_cell.length_b   1.000
_cell.length_c   1.000
_cell.angle_alpha   90.00
_cell.angle_beta   90.00
_cell.angle_gamma   90.00
#
_symmetry.space_group_name_H-M   'P 1'
#
loop_
_entity.id
_entity.type
_entity.pdbx_description
1 polymer ?
#
loop_
_entity_poly.entity_id
_entity_poly.type
_entity_poly.pdbx_seq_one_letter_code
_entity_poly.pdbx_strand_id
1 'polypeptide(L)'
;MSQSAHESTSTLAPPVLEARGIDKAFSGVPALQDASLVIRPGEVHGLLGANGCGKSTLIKILSGFHPLDGGTVSVNGVDVTADISAAGLRERGLSFVHQDLGLTADATVVEHFVLRPETGERFSAIHWKAERTRLRELLAEYELDVDLDSPAGSLTPIERAQVAIVRALDQGGPATDSPRLLVLDEPTVFLPRHDVERLSRLIDRLRDRGDAVLLVSHDLDEVLEMADRVTVLRDGLNVGTVEVAGLTRGALVQMILGSELRGSRATLRAASPQGPEVLRVEGLGGDRARGVDLTIHAGEVVGLTGLAGSGYEEVADLLYGSKAGTHDRFDVGGRAIATVAPRQMIEAGVVLVPADRKSKGGATELSVLENMSLPLVSRSFEGGRIRWRSLRTTITAVCASLKVKPQDPDAIFRNLSGGNQQKTIIGKWLEVGPDILLLNEPTQGVDVGARAEIFTLVRRAVDAGAAALCATSDYEQLLEVADRVIVFREGRIWSELSGDHIGKDEIASAVYGY
;
A
#
# COMPACT_ATOMS: atom_id res chain seq x y z
N MET A 1 -5.82 29.81 -59.76
CA MET A 1 -5.88 30.50 -58.43
C MET A 1 -6.06 29.44 -57.40
N SER A 2 -4.94 29.01 -56.79
CA SER A 2 -4.91 27.95 -55.80
C SER A 2 -4.76 28.62 -54.43
N GLN A 3 -5.77 28.50 -53.58
CA GLN A 3 -5.70 28.94 -52.21
C GLN A 3 -5.09 27.80 -51.36
N SER A 4 -3.87 28.01 -50.93
CA SER A 4 -3.22 27.21 -49.90
C SER A 4 -3.85 27.55 -48.54
N ALA A 5 -4.57 26.60 -47.97
CA ALA A 5 -4.99 26.64 -46.59
C ALA A 5 -3.74 26.45 -45.70
N HIS A 6 -3.33 27.49 -44.98
CA HIS A 6 -2.41 27.39 -43.86
C HIS A 6 -3.16 26.73 -42.68
N GLU A 7 -2.92 25.48 -42.46
CA GLU A 7 -3.18 24.86 -41.14
C GLU A 7 -2.25 25.53 -40.12
N SER A 8 -2.83 26.36 -39.27
CA SER A 8 -2.18 26.87 -38.06
C SER A 8 -2.07 25.73 -37.07
N THR A 9 -0.97 24.99 -37.12
CA THR A 9 -0.53 24.13 -36.03
C THR A 9 -0.22 25.01 -34.81
N SER A 10 -1.16 25.07 -33.87
CA SER A 10 -0.92 25.58 -32.53
C SER A 10 0.23 24.76 -31.95
N THR A 11 1.42 25.32 -31.86
CA THR A 11 2.58 24.73 -31.17
C THR A 11 2.29 24.75 -29.69
N LEU A 12 1.62 23.69 -29.17
CA LEU A 12 1.55 23.43 -27.76
C LEU A 12 2.97 23.23 -27.23
N ALA A 13 3.29 23.81 -26.08
CA ALA A 13 4.56 23.59 -25.41
C ALA A 13 4.80 22.06 -25.24
N PRO A 14 6.05 21.59 -25.35
CA PRO A 14 6.35 20.18 -25.19
C PRO A 14 5.90 19.69 -23.79
N PRO A 15 5.46 18.43 -23.67
CA PRO A 15 5.13 17.86 -22.36
C PRO A 15 6.33 17.91 -21.41
N VAL A 16 6.06 18.13 -20.12
CA VAL A 16 7.10 18.04 -19.07
C VAL A 16 7.58 16.61 -18.93
N LEU A 17 6.64 15.65 -19.01
CA LEU A 17 6.95 14.22 -19.02
C LEU A 17 6.11 13.56 -20.12
N GLU A 18 6.77 12.73 -20.91
CA GLU A 18 6.11 11.83 -21.84
C GLU A 18 6.72 10.43 -21.72
N ALA A 19 5.94 9.47 -21.22
CA ALA A 19 6.25 8.07 -21.20
C ALA A 19 5.33 7.35 -22.19
N ARG A 20 5.88 6.57 -23.12
CA ARG A 20 5.12 5.88 -24.17
C ARG A 20 5.50 4.41 -24.25
N GLY A 21 4.48 3.56 -24.29
CA GLY A 21 4.67 2.13 -24.52
C GLY A 21 5.53 1.45 -23.47
N ILE A 22 5.41 1.86 -22.21
CA ILE A 22 6.25 1.34 -21.12
C ILE A 22 5.87 -0.10 -20.80
N ASP A 23 6.83 -0.99 -21.00
CA ASP A 23 6.75 -2.40 -20.62
C ASP A 23 7.63 -2.71 -19.42
N LYS A 24 7.11 -3.53 -18.50
CA LYS A 24 7.86 -4.06 -17.37
C LYS A 24 7.34 -5.41 -16.94
N ALA A 25 8.24 -6.38 -16.81
CA ALA A 25 7.92 -7.70 -16.25
C ALA A 25 8.85 -8.04 -15.09
N PHE A 26 8.33 -8.77 -14.09
CA PHE A 26 9.10 -9.33 -12.98
C PHE A 26 8.96 -10.85 -13.01
N SER A 27 10.10 -11.54 -13.13
CA SER A 27 10.12 -13.03 -13.21
C SER A 27 9.16 -13.59 -14.27
N GLY A 28 9.01 -12.88 -15.41
CA GLY A 28 8.15 -13.29 -16.51
C GLY A 28 6.66 -12.90 -16.34
N VAL A 29 6.28 -12.28 -15.22
CA VAL A 29 4.92 -11.75 -15.00
C VAL A 29 4.91 -10.27 -15.37
N PRO A 30 4.08 -9.86 -16.37
CA PRO A 30 3.98 -8.45 -16.76
C PRO A 30 3.35 -7.61 -15.64
N ALA A 31 4.01 -6.52 -15.30
CA ALA A 31 3.52 -5.52 -14.36
C ALA A 31 3.05 -4.24 -15.07
N LEU A 32 3.60 -3.96 -16.25
CA LEU A 32 3.18 -2.91 -17.17
C LEU A 32 3.24 -3.45 -18.60
N GLN A 33 2.26 -3.11 -19.41
CA GLN A 33 2.15 -3.48 -20.82
C GLN A 33 1.64 -2.26 -21.61
N ASP A 34 2.47 -1.73 -22.49
CA ASP A 34 2.15 -0.56 -23.33
C ASP A 34 1.60 0.64 -22.52
N ALA A 35 2.09 0.81 -21.27
CA ALA A 35 1.61 1.89 -20.41
C ALA A 35 2.13 3.25 -20.89
N SER A 36 1.25 4.25 -20.94
CA SER A 36 1.59 5.58 -21.44
C SER A 36 1.07 6.68 -20.51
N LEU A 37 1.88 7.73 -20.33
CA LEU A 37 1.56 8.87 -19.47
C LEU A 37 2.14 10.15 -20.08
N VAL A 38 1.31 11.17 -20.23
CA VAL A 38 1.73 12.47 -20.76
C VAL A 38 1.28 13.57 -19.81
N ILE A 39 2.23 14.35 -19.29
CA ILE A 39 2.00 15.44 -18.34
C ILE A 39 2.44 16.77 -18.97
N ARG A 40 1.57 17.76 -18.94
CA ARG A 40 1.79 19.08 -19.54
C ARG A 40 2.33 20.09 -18.52
N PRO A 41 2.97 21.18 -18.96
CA PRO A 41 3.34 22.29 -18.08
C PRO A 41 2.11 22.87 -17.35
N GLY A 42 2.25 23.17 -16.05
CA GLY A 42 1.19 23.75 -15.24
C GLY A 42 -0.02 22.84 -15.05
N GLU A 43 0.15 21.52 -15.20
CA GLU A 43 -0.92 20.52 -15.04
C GLU A 43 -0.76 19.77 -13.73
N VAL A 44 -1.85 19.59 -13.00
CA VAL A 44 -1.97 18.58 -11.95
C VAL A 44 -2.59 17.33 -12.57
N HIS A 45 -1.78 16.28 -12.72
CA HIS A 45 -2.19 15.04 -13.37
C HIS A 45 -2.39 13.93 -12.34
N GLY A 46 -3.60 13.37 -12.26
CA GLY A 46 -3.91 12.22 -11.41
C GLY A 46 -3.48 10.90 -12.07
N LEU A 47 -2.90 9.99 -11.29
CA LEU A 47 -2.65 8.60 -11.69
C LEU A 47 -3.43 7.67 -10.77
N LEU A 48 -4.49 7.08 -11.30
CA LEU A 48 -5.41 6.20 -10.58
C LEU A 48 -5.32 4.75 -11.06
N GLY A 49 -5.85 3.85 -10.26
CA GLY A 49 -6.00 2.43 -10.55
C GLY A 49 -6.04 1.60 -9.29
N ALA A 50 -6.55 0.38 -9.38
CA ALA A 50 -6.60 -0.57 -8.27
C ALA A 50 -5.20 -0.91 -7.72
N ASN A 51 -5.14 -1.48 -6.52
CA ASN A 51 -3.88 -1.96 -5.97
C ASN A 51 -3.31 -3.06 -6.86
N GLY A 52 -2.00 -2.99 -7.13
CA GLY A 52 -1.33 -3.96 -8.03
C GLY A 52 -1.46 -3.67 -9.53
N CYS A 53 -2.18 -2.62 -9.95
CA CYS A 53 -2.36 -2.30 -11.38
C CYS A 53 -1.12 -1.73 -12.08
N GLY A 54 0.02 -1.54 -11.38
CA GLY A 54 1.26 -1.07 -11.98
C GLY A 54 1.67 0.37 -11.65
N LYS A 55 0.88 1.18 -10.91
CA LYS A 55 1.23 2.58 -10.54
C LYS A 55 2.62 2.70 -9.92
N SER A 56 2.85 1.99 -8.83
CA SER A 56 4.15 2.03 -8.15
C SER A 56 5.30 1.50 -9.01
N THR A 57 5.04 0.59 -9.94
CA THR A 57 6.04 0.13 -10.91
C THR A 57 6.39 1.25 -11.89
N LEU A 58 5.39 1.95 -12.41
CA LEU A 58 5.61 3.09 -13.30
C LEU A 58 6.41 4.20 -12.59
N ILE A 59 6.03 4.55 -11.36
CA ILE A 59 6.76 5.56 -10.56
C ILE A 59 8.21 5.12 -10.29
N LYS A 60 8.46 3.84 -9.97
CA LYS A 60 9.81 3.31 -9.77
C LYS A 60 10.65 3.34 -11.04
N ILE A 61 10.07 3.16 -12.21
CA ILE A 61 10.77 3.36 -13.50
C ILE A 61 11.08 4.84 -13.69
N LEU A 62 10.08 5.71 -13.54
CA LEU A 62 10.24 7.16 -13.69
C LEU A 62 11.19 7.78 -12.64
N SER A 63 11.42 7.13 -11.50
CA SER A 63 12.42 7.54 -10.50
C SER A 63 13.81 6.93 -10.70
N GLY A 64 13.99 6.11 -11.75
CA GLY A 64 15.26 5.44 -12.04
C GLY A 64 15.58 4.25 -11.13
N PHE A 65 14.61 3.78 -10.32
CA PHE A 65 14.81 2.63 -9.42
C PHE A 65 14.73 1.28 -10.16
N HIS A 66 13.86 1.18 -11.18
CA HIS A 66 13.78 0.01 -12.04
C HIS A 66 14.09 0.39 -13.49
N PRO A 67 14.87 -0.40 -14.22
CA PRO A 67 14.98 -0.25 -15.66
C PRO A 67 13.64 -0.62 -16.33
N LEU A 68 13.28 0.05 -17.39
CA LEU A 68 12.19 -0.35 -18.28
C LEU A 68 12.64 -1.51 -19.17
N ASP A 69 11.70 -2.36 -19.60
CA ASP A 69 11.98 -3.47 -20.51
C ASP A 69 11.63 -3.09 -21.96
N GLY A 70 10.77 -2.06 -22.17
CA GLY A 70 10.38 -1.51 -23.45
C GLY A 70 9.75 -0.12 -23.29
N GLY A 71 9.61 0.59 -24.39
CA GLY A 71 9.04 1.94 -24.43
C GLY A 71 10.07 3.07 -24.42
N THR A 72 9.58 4.30 -24.30
CA THR A 72 10.40 5.52 -24.31
C THR A 72 9.95 6.49 -23.25
N VAL A 73 10.90 7.26 -22.71
CA VAL A 73 10.65 8.33 -21.74
C VAL A 73 11.35 9.61 -22.22
N SER A 74 10.61 10.70 -22.30
CA SER A 74 11.18 12.02 -22.55
C SER A 74 10.76 13.03 -21.48
N VAL A 75 11.67 13.97 -21.18
CA VAL A 75 11.49 15.05 -20.22
C VAL A 75 11.73 16.36 -20.92
N ASN A 76 10.76 17.28 -20.88
CA ASN A 76 10.82 18.55 -21.61
C ASN A 76 11.22 18.38 -23.10
N GLY A 77 10.72 17.30 -23.74
CA GLY A 77 11.02 16.97 -25.13
C GLY A 77 12.38 16.31 -25.39
N VAL A 78 13.18 16.06 -24.36
CA VAL A 78 14.48 15.36 -24.47
C VAL A 78 14.30 13.89 -24.11
N ASP A 79 14.69 12.98 -25.00
CA ASP A 79 14.67 11.54 -24.74
C ASP A 79 15.72 11.18 -23.65
N VAL A 80 15.24 10.52 -22.59
CA VAL A 80 16.05 10.08 -21.47
C VAL A 80 16.03 8.55 -21.30
N THR A 81 15.44 7.83 -22.25
CA THR A 81 15.18 6.39 -22.19
C THR A 81 16.44 5.56 -21.86
N ALA A 82 17.59 5.95 -22.46
CA ALA A 82 18.86 5.23 -22.27
C ALA A 82 19.57 5.57 -20.94
N ASP A 83 19.18 6.67 -20.28
CA ASP A 83 19.83 7.19 -19.06
C ASP A 83 18.80 7.61 -18.01
N ILE A 84 17.87 6.71 -17.71
CA ILE A 84 16.93 6.91 -16.61
C ILE A 84 17.65 6.62 -15.30
N SER A 85 18.22 7.66 -14.71
CA SER A 85 18.84 7.63 -13.39
C SER A 85 18.23 8.69 -12.48
N ALA A 86 18.19 8.42 -11.17
CA ALA A 86 17.63 9.39 -10.21
C ALA A 86 18.33 10.75 -10.26
N ALA A 87 19.64 10.77 -10.51
CA ALA A 87 20.44 11.98 -10.66
C ALA A 87 20.08 12.73 -11.94
N GLY A 88 20.13 12.04 -13.08
CA GLY A 88 19.85 12.65 -14.39
C GLY A 88 18.42 13.18 -14.52
N LEU A 89 17.45 12.53 -13.86
CA LEU A 89 16.05 13.00 -13.84
C LEU A 89 15.88 14.24 -12.96
N ARG A 90 16.55 14.30 -11.80
CA ARG A 90 16.56 15.51 -10.95
C ARG A 90 17.20 16.71 -11.65
N GLU A 91 18.32 16.53 -12.34
CA GLU A 91 18.96 17.60 -13.13
C GLU A 91 18.04 18.15 -14.23
N ARG A 92 17.04 17.35 -14.67
CA ARG A 92 16.03 17.74 -15.64
C ARG A 92 14.72 18.25 -15.02
N GLY A 93 14.71 18.46 -13.70
CA GLY A 93 13.57 19.03 -12.98
C GLY A 93 12.51 18.02 -12.52
N LEU A 94 12.80 16.71 -12.49
CA LEU A 94 11.90 15.73 -11.90
C LEU A 94 12.22 15.52 -10.42
N SER A 95 11.25 15.72 -9.57
CA SER A 95 11.34 15.53 -8.12
C SER A 95 10.31 14.52 -7.64
N PHE A 96 10.68 13.69 -6.66
CA PHE A 96 9.83 12.61 -6.14
C PHE A 96 9.66 12.73 -4.64
N VAL A 97 8.43 12.63 -4.17
CA VAL A 97 8.07 12.44 -2.77
C VAL A 97 7.35 11.11 -2.66
N HIS A 98 7.99 10.15 -2.04
CA HIS A 98 7.43 8.81 -1.81
C HIS A 98 6.57 8.79 -0.54
N GLN A 99 5.78 7.74 -0.39
CA GLN A 99 4.84 7.54 0.71
C GLN A 99 5.49 7.68 2.11
N ASP A 100 6.78 7.32 2.26
CA ASP A 100 7.51 7.42 3.54
C ASP A 100 8.15 8.81 3.78
N LEU A 101 7.91 9.79 2.90
CA LEU A 101 8.44 11.16 2.93
C LEU A 101 9.99 11.25 2.98
N GLY A 102 10.70 10.18 3.28
CA GLY A 102 12.16 10.12 3.41
C GLY A 102 12.73 11.10 4.45
N LEU A 103 12.01 11.36 5.54
CA LEU A 103 12.45 12.19 6.66
C LEU A 103 12.82 11.32 7.87
N THR A 104 14.05 11.49 8.36
CA THR A 104 14.51 10.85 9.59
C THR A 104 13.98 11.62 10.80
N ALA A 105 13.29 10.94 11.72
CA ALA A 105 12.59 11.58 12.84
C ALA A 105 13.50 12.42 13.74
N ASP A 106 14.72 11.95 14.00
CA ASP A 106 15.68 12.60 14.91
C ASP A 106 16.49 13.73 14.26
N ALA A 107 16.54 13.81 12.92
CA ALA A 107 17.25 14.87 12.22
C ALA A 107 16.39 16.15 12.16
N THR A 108 17.05 17.29 12.27
CA THR A 108 16.40 18.60 12.20
C THR A 108 15.97 18.93 10.77
N VAL A 109 15.03 19.87 10.63
CA VAL A 109 14.57 20.36 9.33
C VAL A 109 15.76 20.85 8.50
N VAL A 110 16.64 21.68 9.06
CA VAL A 110 17.81 22.20 8.33
C VAL A 110 18.75 21.09 7.85
N GLU A 111 18.97 20.05 8.66
CA GLU A 111 19.81 18.90 8.29
C GLU A 111 19.27 18.16 7.07
N HIS A 112 17.96 18.00 6.95
CA HIS A 112 17.35 17.37 5.79
C HIS A 112 17.58 18.10 4.47
N PHE A 113 17.75 19.42 4.49
CA PHE A 113 18.02 20.20 3.28
C PHE A 113 19.52 20.26 2.94
N VAL A 114 20.37 20.20 3.96
CA VAL A 114 21.84 20.27 3.78
C VAL A 114 22.41 18.93 3.30
N LEU A 115 21.81 17.81 3.71
CA LEU A 115 22.18 16.47 3.26
C LEU A 115 21.77 16.26 1.79
N ARG A 116 22.57 16.79 0.86
CA ARG A 116 22.38 16.59 -0.58
C ARG A 116 23.19 15.38 -1.05
N PRO A 117 22.58 14.40 -1.74
CA PRO A 117 23.28 13.18 -2.15
C PRO A 117 24.45 13.38 -3.12
N GLU A 118 24.56 14.54 -3.77
CA GLU A 118 25.32 14.68 -5.03
C GLU A 118 26.25 15.89 -5.14
N THR A 119 26.52 16.63 -4.08
CA THR A 119 27.66 17.57 -4.17
C THR A 119 28.96 16.78 -4.10
N GLY A 120 29.63 16.62 -5.25
CA GLY A 120 30.89 15.91 -5.39
C GLY A 120 32.08 16.49 -4.57
N GLU A 121 31.83 17.50 -3.77
CA GLU A 121 32.75 18.07 -2.79
C GLU A 121 32.64 17.28 -1.47
N ARG A 122 33.40 16.20 -1.40
CA ARG A 122 33.45 15.28 -0.23
C ARG A 122 33.85 15.93 1.10
N PHE A 123 34.26 17.23 1.14
CA PHE A 123 34.80 17.91 2.33
C PHE A 123 34.54 19.42 2.35
N SER A 124 33.40 19.93 1.90
CA SER A 124 33.04 21.33 2.11
C SER A 124 32.48 21.56 3.51
N ALA A 125 32.94 22.60 4.20
CA ALA A 125 32.37 22.98 5.49
C ALA A 125 30.96 23.54 5.29
N ILE A 126 30.01 23.03 6.06
CA ILE A 126 28.60 23.51 6.03
C ILE A 126 28.56 24.89 6.69
N HIS A 127 28.11 25.91 5.96
CA HIS A 127 27.88 27.25 6.47
C HIS A 127 26.47 27.40 7.04
N TRP A 128 26.23 26.80 8.20
CA TRP A 128 24.91 26.69 8.84
C TRP A 128 24.10 28.01 8.89
N LYS A 129 24.76 29.15 9.12
CA LYS A 129 24.08 30.46 9.17
C LYS A 129 23.53 30.87 7.80
N ALA A 130 24.31 30.67 6.75
CA ALA A 130 23.91 30.95 5.37
C ALA A 130 22.77 30.02 4.94
N GLU A 131 22.90 28.72 5.25
CA GLU A 131 21.84 27.73 4.94
C GLU A 131 20.52 28.03 5.64
N ARG A 132 20.54 28.40 6.94
CA ARG A 132 19.33 28.81 7.64
C ARG A 132 18.67 30.05 7.04
N THR A 133 19.47 31.02 6.58
CA THR A 133 18.93 32.22 5.92
C THR A 133 18.27 31.85 4.60
N ARG A 134 18.97 31.10 3.75
CA ARG A 134 18.44 30.58 2.47
C ARG A 134 17.14 29.78 2.67
N LEU A 135 17.14 28.88 3.66
CA LEU A 135 15.99 28.02 3.90
C LEU A 135 14.79 28.79 4.45
N ARG A 136 14.98 29.82 5.27
CA ARG A 136 13.86 30.69 5.69
C ARG A 136 13.23 31.39 4.49
N GLU A 137 14.03 31.90 3.57
CA GLU A 137 13.54 32.52 2.34
C GLU A 137 12.80 31.51 1.48
N LEU A 138 13.37 30.31 1.29
CA LEU A 138 12.75 29.23 0.53
C LEU A 138 11.41 28.77 1.15
N LEU A 139 11.37 28.51 2.46
CA LEU A 139 10.16 28.07 3.14
C LEU A 139 9.07 29.16 3.14
N ALA A 140 9.48 30.43 3.28
CA ALA A 140 8.57 31.56 3.19
C ALA A 140 7.94 31.70 1.79
N GLU A 141 8.66 31.36 0.73
CA GLU A 141 8.15 31.31 -0.65
C GLU A 141 6.97 30.33 -0.80
N TYR A 142 6.98 29.24 -0.01
CA TYR A 142 5.90 28.24 0.02
C TYR A 142 4.94 28.43 1.20
N GLU A 143 5.02 29.59 1.91
CA GLU A 143 4.24 29.91 3.12
C GLU A 143 4.31 28.83 4.21
N LEU A 144 5.47 28.22 4.36
CA LEU A 144 5.73 27.21 5.35
C LEU A 144 6.48 27.81 6.54
N ASP A 145 5.80 27.89 7.67
CA ASP A 145 6.36 28.41 8.94
C ASP A 145 6.68 27.22 9.85
N VAL A 146 7.92 26.75 9.78
CA VAL A 146 8.45 25.68 10.63
C VAL A 146 9.80 26.08 11.21
N ASP A 147 10.06 25.67 12.45
CA ASP A 147 11.37 25.88 13.06
C ASP A 147 12.41 24.95 12.43
N LEU A 148 13.43 25.55 11.81
CA LEU A 148 14.52 24.84 11.13
C LEU A 148 15.35 23.92 12.04
N ASP A 149 15.39 24.23 13.34
CA ASP A 149 16.17 23.49 14.34
C ASP A 149 15.32 22.42 15.05
N SER A 150 14.01 22.31 14.74
CA SER A 150 13.15 21.25 15.25
C SER A 150 13.41 19.91 14.57
N PRO A 151 13.42 18.79 15.32
CA PRO A 151 13.45 17.45 14.75
C PRO A 151 12.24 17.19 13.86
N ALA A 152 12.43 16.55 12.70
CA ALA A 152 11.33 16.26 11.78
C ALA A 152 10.22 15.40 12.41
N GLY A 153 10.56 14.58 13.41
CA GLY A 153 9.59 13.77 14.16
C GLY A 153 8.64 14.59 15.06
N SER A 154 8.99 15.84 15.42
CA SER A 154 8.14 16.73 16.20
C SER A 154 7.13 17.54 15.37
N LEU A 155 7.29 17.55 14.05
CA LEU A 155 6.39 18.24 13.13
C LEU A 155 5.05 17.49 13.02
N THR A 156 3.99 18.24 12.78
CA THR A 156 2.69 17.67 12.41
C THR A 156 2.78 16.89 11.09
N PRO A 157 1.87 15.95 10.82
CA PRO A 157 1.86 15.21 9.56
C PRO A 157 1.90 16.12 8.32
N ILE A 158 1.12 17.21 8.31
CA ILE A 158 1.10 18.14 7.18
C ILE A 158 2.42 18.92 7.04
N GLU A 159 3.00 19.40 8.13
CA GLU A 159 4.29 20.08 8.08
C GLU A 159 5.39 19.16 7.56
N ARG A 160 5.39 17.88 7.96
CA ARG A 160 6.31 16.87 7.41
C ARG A 160 6.13 16.69 5.91
N ALA A 161 4.88 16.57 5.44
CA ALA A 161 4.60 16.45 4.01
C ALA A 161 5.07 17.70 3.24
N GLN A 162 4.78 18.91 3.72
CA GLN A 162 5.19 20.15 3.11
C GLN A 162 6.73 20.32 3.10
N VAL A 163 7.41 20.00 4.20
CA VAL A 163 8.88 19.99 4.27
C VAL A 163 9.48 19.02 3.26
N ALA A 164 8.93 17.81 3.15
CA ALA A 164 9.39 16.82 2.17
C ALA A 164 9.23 17.30 0.73
N ILE A 165 8.10 17.95 0.42
CA ILE A 165 7.82 18.53 -0.89
C ILE A 165 8.81 19.65 -1.21
N VAL A 166 8.96 20.64 -0.33
CA VAL A 166 9.87 21.76 -0.55
C VAL A 166 11.31 21.28 -0.66
N ARG A 167 11.72 20.28 0.14
CA ARG A 167 13.03 19.63 0.03
C ARG A 167 13.24 18.98 -1.34
N ALA A 168 12.24 18.24 -1.82
CA ALA A 168 12.33 17.59 -3.14
C ALA A 168 12.48 18.62 -4.26
N LEU A 169 11.79 19.75 -4.19
CA LEU A 169 11.90 20.85 -5.14
C LEU A 169 13.27 21.55 -5.06
N ASP A 170 13.81 21.77 -3.84
CA ASP A 170 15.15 22.37 -3.63
C ASP A 170 16.27 21.47 -4.17
N GLN A 171 16.12 20.16 -4.07
CA GLN A 171 17.06 19.16 -4.59
C GLN A 171 16.98 19.00 -6.11
N GLY A 172 15.91 19.41 -6.75
CA GLY A 172 15.73 19.39 -8.20
C GLY A 172 16.57 20.42 -8.98
N GLY A 173 17.52 21.09 -8.32
CA GLY A 173 18.39 22.10 -8.92
C GLY A 173 17.76 23.50 -8.99
N PRO A 174 18.53 24.52 -9.42
CA PRO A 174 18.02 25.87 -9.59
C PRO A 174 16.87 25.89 -10.59
N ALA A 175 15.91 26.77 -10.38
CA ALA A 175 14.82 26.99 -11.34
C ALA A 175 15.43 27.26 -12.72
N THR A 176 15.27 26.30 -13.62
CA THR A 176 15.59 26.46 -15.04
C THR A 176 14.39 27.12 -15.71
N ASP A 177 14.58 27.69 -16.92
CA ASP A 177 13.47 28.23 -17.72
C ASP A 177 12.48 27.14 -18.17
N SER A 178 12.73 25.89 -17.82
CA SER A 178 11.89 24.73 -18.15
C SER A 178 10.99 24.34 -16.96
N PRO A 179 9.72 23.99 -17.22
CA PRO A 179 8.80 23.48 -16.19
C PRO A 179 9.34 22.26 -15.48
N ARG A 180 9.13 22.17 -14.17
CA ARG A 180 9.51 21.02 -13.34
C ARG A 180 8.31 20.09 -13.15
N LEU A 181 8.58 18.84 -12.81
CA LEU A 181 7.58 17.85 -12.43
C LEU A 181 7.83 17.37 -10.99
N LEU A 182 6.83 17.56 -10.14
CA LEU A 182 6.78 16.97 -8.82
C LEU A 182 5.89 15.72 -8.84
N VAL A 183 6.43 14.58 -8.46
CA VAL A 183 5.67 13.33 -8.30
C VAL A 183 5.38 13.13 -6.83
N LEU A 184 4.10 13.03 -6.48
CA LEU A 184 3.60 12.78 -5.13
C LEU A 184 2.95 11.40 -5.09
N ASP A 185 3.54 10.46 -4.33
CA ASP A 185 3.04 9.10 -4.19
C ASP A 185 2.28 8.96 -2.86
N GLU A 186 0.93 8.99 -2.94
CA GLU A 186 0.00 8.90 -1.82
C GLU A 186 0.24 9.94 -0.70
N PRO A 187 0.34 11.24 -1.02
CA PRO A 187 0.79 12.25 -0.05
C PRO A 187 -0.17 12.50 1.11
N THR A 188 -1.42 12.06 1.02
CA THR A 188 -2.53 12.38 1.93
C THR A 188 -2.92 11.24 2.87
N VAL A 189 -2.37 10.03 2.69
CA VAL A 189 -2.74 8.81 3.46
C VAL A 189 -2.73 9.02 4.98
N PHE A 190 -1.87 9.90 5.48
CA PHE A 190 -1.76 10.18 6.91
C PHE A 190 -2.28 11.57 7.29
N LEU A 191 -2.92 12.30 6.38
CA LEU A 191 -3.41 13.65 6.61
C LEU A 191 -4.90 13.67 7.00
N PRO A 192 -5.27 14.39 8.07
CA PRO A 192 -6.66 14.75 8.32
C PRO A 192 -7.24 15.61 7.17
N ARG A 193 -8.54 15.53 6.93
CA ARG A 193 -9.20 16.26 5.83
C ARG A 193 -8.90 17.76 5.80
N HIS A 194 -8.83 18.43 6.97
CA HIS A 194 -8.51 19.86 7.04
C HIS A 194 -7.07 20.20 6.63
N ASP A 195 -6.16 19.23 6.65
CA ASP A 195 -4.77 19.39 6.21
C ASP A 195 -4.62 19.17 4.70
N VAL A 196 -5.54 18.42 4.08
CA VAL A 196 -5.57 18.22 2.62
C VAL A 196 -5.72 19.55 1.89
N GLU A 197 -6.53 20.48 2.38
CA GLU A 197 -6.68 21.83 1.82
C GLU A 197 -5.36 22.63 1.84
N ARG A 198 -4.50 22.41 2.86
CA ARG A 198 -3.18 23.05 2.94
C ARG A 198 -2.22 22.49 1.89
N LEU A 199 -2.30 21.19 1.64
CA LEU A 199 -1.54 20.53 0.58
C LEU A 199 -2.02 21.00 -0.79
N SER A 200 -3.33 21.07 -1.02
CA SER A 200 -3.94 21.57 -2.27
C SER A 200 -3.44 22.98 -2.62
N ARG A 201 -3.41 23.90 -1.63
CA ARG A 201 -2.88 25.26 -1.84
C ARG A 201 -1.39 25.27 -2.25
N LEU A 202 -0.60 24.37 -1.70
CA LEU A 202 0.82 24.23 -2.11
C LEU A 202 0.92 23.74 -3.56
N ILE A 203 0.10 22.75 -3.95
CA ILE A 203 0.02 22.23 -5.33
C ILE A 203 -0.43 23.33 -6.29
N ASP A 204 -1.45 24.12 -5.95
CA ASP A 204 -1.93 25.22 -6.77
C ASP A 204 -0.84 26.26 -7.04
N ARG A 205 -0.01 26.59 -6.06
CA ARG A 205 1.13 27.49 -6.26
C ARG A 205 2.16 26.95 -7.22
N LEU A 206 2.44 25.65 -7.18
CA LEU A 206 3.36 25.02 -8.14
C LEU A 206 2.78 25.12 -9.56
N ARG A 207 1.50 24.83 -9.72
CA ARG A 207 0.79 24.95 -10.98
C ARG A 207 0.82 26.39 -11.52
N ASP A 208 0.58 27.38 -10.66
CA ASP A 208 0.57 28.81 -11.04
C ASP A 208 1.95 29.30 -11.50
N ARG A 209 3.04 28.63 -11.10
CA ARG A 209 4.40 28.86 -11.58
C ARG A 209 4.73 28.15 -12.90
N GLY A 210 3.80 27.34 -13.41
CA GLY A 210 4.00 26.52 -14.59
C GLY A 210 4.65 25.16 -14.32
N ASP A 211 4.94 24.82 -13.05
CA ASP A 211 5.40 23.49 -12.67
C ASP A 211 4.23 22.49 -12.79
N ALA A 212 4.54 21.24 -13.11
CA ALA A 212 3.56 20.17 -13.17
C ALA A 212 3.61 19.29 -11.92
N VAL A 213 2.47 18.67 -11.58
CA VAL A 213 2.38 17.73 -10.45
C VAL A 213 1.75 16.43 -10.94
N LEU A 214 2.39 15.29 -10.65
CA LEU A 214 1.80 13.97 -10.79
C LEU A 214 1.32 13.50 -9.41
N LEU A 215 0.01 13.46 -9.22
CA LEU A 215 -0.62 12.99 -8.00
C LEU A 215 -1.01 11.52 -8.16
N VAL A 216 -0.29 10.64 -7.48
CA VAL A 216 -0.64 9.21 -7.39
C VAL A 216 -1.45 9.01 -6.13
N SER A 217 -2.71 8.64 -6.29
CA SER A 217 -3.62 8.42 -5.17
C SER A 217 -4.54 7.23 -5.44
N HIS A 218 -5.10 6.67 -4.39
CA HIS A 218 -6.24 5.74 -4.45
C HIS A 218 -7.55 6.43 -4.02
N ASP A 219 -7.46 7.65 -3.50
CA ASP A 219 -8.63 8.46 -3.15
C ASP A 219 -9.14 9.23 -4.36
N LEU A 220 -10.35 8.86 -4.81
CA LEU A 220 -10.98 9.45 -5.98
C LEU A 220 -11.40 10.91 -5.75
N ASP A 221 -11.79 11.22 -4.52
CA ASP A 221 -12.28 12.56 -4.18
C ASP A 221 -11.12 13.56 -4.23
N GLU A 222 -9.92 13.17 -3.75
CA GLU A 222 -8.71 13.99 -3.91
C GLU A 222 -8.38 14.29 -5.36
N VAL A 223 -8.41 13.26 -6.22
CA VAL A 223 -8.09 13.44 -7.63
C VAL A 223 -9.14 14.30 -8.33
N LEU A 224 -10.42 14.12 -8.00
CA LEU A 224 -11.50 14.96 -8.54
C LEU A 224 -11.42 16.42 -8.07
N GLU A 225 -10.85 16.66 -6.89
CA GLU A 225 -10.72 18.01 -6.32
C GLU A 225 -9.46 18.73 -6.83
N MET A 226 -8.33 18.02 -6.98
CA MET A 226 -7.03 18.64 -7.22
C MET A 226 -6.53 18.53 -8.66
N ALA A 227 -6.93 17.48 -9.41
CA ALA A 227 -6.35 17.20 -10.71
C ALA A 227 -7.09 17.85 -11.86
N ASP A 228 -6.35 18.27 -12.90
CA ASP A 228 -6.90 18.76 -14.16
C ASP A 228 -7.27 17.60 -15.08
N ARG A 229 -6.40 16.58 -15.13
CA ARG A 229 -6.57 15.36 -15.93
C ARG A 229 -6.20 14.14 -15.09
N VAL A 230 -6.72 12.99 -15.48
CA VAL A 230 -6.43 11.72 -14.81
C VAL A 230 -6.17 10.62 -15.82
N THR A 231 -5.11 9.86 -15.58
CA THR A 231 -4.81 8.61 -16.27
C THR A 231 -5.17 7.44 -15.35
N VAL A 232 -5.92 6.48 -15.88
CA VAL A 232 -6.32 5.27 -15.16
C VAL A 232 -5.52 4.10 -15.69
N LEU A 233 -4.80 3.40 -14.78
CA LEU A 233 -4.14 2.13 -15.04
C LEU A 233 -5.00 0.98 -14.50
N ARG A 234 -5.08 -0.10 -15.27
CA ARG A 234 -5.72 -1.35 -14.88
C ARG A 234 -4.95 -2.53 -15.45
N ASP A 235 -4.56 -3.48 -14.59
CA ASP A 235 -3.83 -4.71 -14.97
C ASP A 235 -2.57 -4.44 -15.82
N GLY A 236 -1.84 -3.38 -15.49
CA GLY A 236 -0.64 -2.96 -16.21
C GLY A 236 -0.89 -2.19 -17.51
N LEU A 237 -2.14 -1.99 -17.90
CA LEU A 237 -2.55 -1.32 -19.12
C LEU A 237 -3.10 0.09 -18.84
N ASN A 238 -2.89 0.99 -19.78
CA ASN A 238 -3.55 2.31 -19.76
C ASN A 238 -5.00 2.18 -20.26
N VAL A 239 -5.98 2.40 -19.36
CA VAL A 239 -7.40 2.40 -19.73
C VAL A 239 -7.78 3.66 -20.50
N GLY A 240 -7.17 4.78 -20.12
CA GLY A 240 -7.39 6.06 -20.76
C GLY A 240 -6.97 7.24 -19.91
N THR A 241 -6.87 8.40 -20.54
CA THR A 241 -6.63 9.69 -19.89
C THR A 241 -7.80 10.60 -20.21
N VAL A 242 -8.40 11.20 -19.18
CA VAL A 242 -9.59 12.06 -19.29
C VAL A 242 -9.40 13.36 -18.52
N GLU A 243 -10.09 14.41 -18.95
CA GLU A 243 -10.21 15.67 -18.20
C GLU A 243 -11.08 15.44 -16.96
N VAL A 244 -10.69 16.02 -15.83
CA VAL A 244 -11.46 15.90 -14.58
C VAL A 244 -12.69 16.81 -14.58
N ALA A 245 -12.63 17.93 -15.27
CA ALA A 245 -13.75 18.85 -15.37
C ALA A 245 -15.02 18.17 -15.91
N GLY A 246 -16.05 18.07 -15.08
CA GLY A 246 -17.31 17.40 -15.39
C GLY A 246 -17.28 15.86 -15.27
N LEU A 247 -16.16 15.29 -14.84
CA LEU A 247 -16.06 13.86 -14.59
C LEU A 247 -16.74 13.51 -13.27
N THR A 248 -17.59 12.48 -13.29
CA THR A 248 -18.23 12.00 -12.08
C THR A 248 -17.38 10.90 -11.42
N ARG A 249 -17.51 10.78 -10.10
CA ARG A 249 -16.88 9.69 -9.34
C ARG A 249 -17.25 8.31 -9.91
N GLY A 250 -18.54 8.11 -10.30
CA GLY A 250 -19.00 6.86 -10.90
C GLY A 250 -18.31 6.53 -12.24
N ALA A 251 -18.04 7.54 -13.07
CA ALA A 251 -17.30 7.35 -14.34
C ALA A 251 -15.85 6.93 -14.08
N LEU A 252 -15.17 7.52 -13.09
CA LEU A 252 -13.82 7.10 -12.67
C LEU A 252 -13.79 5.65 -12.20
N VAL A 253 -14.76 5.27 -11.36
CA VAL A 253 -14.87 3.89 -10.88
C VAL A 253 -15.05 2.92 -12.03
N GLN A 254 -15.92 3.24 -13.01
CA GLN A 254 -16.07 2.41 -14.21
C GLN A 254 -14.76 2.26 -15.00
N MET A 255 -13.94 3.31 -15.09
CA MET A 255 -12.64 3.22 -15.73
C MET A 255 -11.69 2.30 -14.96
N ILE A 256 -11.65 2.42 -13.63
CA ILE A 256 -10.78 1.62 -12.76
C ILE A 256 -11.19 0.14 -12.79
N LEU A 257 -12.47 -0.14 -12.69
CA LEU A 257 -13.01 -1.51 -12.58
C LEU A 257 -13.24 -2.18 -13.95
N GLY A 258 -13.60 -1.41 -14.97
CA GLY A 258 -13.91 -1.91 -16.32
C GLY A 258 -15.28 -2.60 -16.41
N SER A 259 -15.77 -2.76 -17.63
CA SER A 259 -17.08 -3.40 -17.92
C SER A 259 -17.03 -4.93 -18.07
N GLU A 260 -15.84 -5.55 -18.01
CA GLU A 260 -15.65 -6.96 -18.40
C GLU A 260 -15.73 -7.99 -17.27
N LEU A 261 -16.18 -7.62 -16.08
CA LEU A 261 -16.26 -8.56 -14.93
C LEU A 261 -17.53 -9.40 -14.86
N ARG A 262 -18.21 -9.64 -15.98
CA ARG A 262 -19.30 -10.64 -16.03
C ARG A 262 -18.82 -12.09 -16.19
N GLY A 263 -17.52 -12.38 -16.18
CA GLY A 263 -16.99 -13.65 -16.69
C GLY A 263 -16.09 -14.50 -15.83
N SER A 264 -15.59 -14.08 -14.66
CA SER A 264 -14.75 -14.95 -13.85
C SER A 264 -15.28 -15.09 -12.41
N ARG A 265 -16.41 -15.76 -12.30
CA ARG A 265 -16.81 -16.39 -11.04
C ARG A 265 -16.01 -17.70 -10.90
N ALA A 266 -14.94 -17.70 -10.13
CA ALA A 266 -14.66 -18.90 -9.35
C ALA A 266 -15.96 -19.18 -8.59
N THR A 267 -16.46 -20.42 -8.63
CA THR A 267 -17.68 -20.85 -7.97
C THR A 267 -17.59 -20.50 -6.49
N LEU A 268 -18.01 -19.27 -6.16
CA LEU A 268 -18.20 -18.84 -4.79
C LEU A 268 -19.29 -19.73 -4.23
N ARG A 269 -18.97 -20.46 -3.18
CA ARG A 269 -19.94 -21.27 -2.46
C ARG A 269 -21.05 -20.34 -1.99
N ALA A 270 -22.21 -20.45 -2.60
CA ALA A 270 -23.44 -19.93 -2.04
C ALA A 270 -23.76 -20.78 -0.81
N ALA A 271 -23.25 -20.40 0.34
CA ALA A 271 -23.64 -21.04 1.59
C ALA A 271 -23.63 -19.97 2.69
N SER A 272 -24.80 -19.76 3.26
CA SER A 272 -24.87 -19.28 4.64
C SER A 272 -23.95 -20.14 5.50
N PRO A 273 -23.21 -19.56 6.46
CA PRO A 273 -22.29 -20.30 7.31
C PRO A 273 -23.04 -21.47 7.97
N GLN A 274 -22.58 -22.70 7.69
CA GLN A 274 -23.24 -23.91 8.18
C GLN A 274 -22.59 -24.44 9.47
N GLY A 275 -21.43 -23.89 9.85
CA GLY A 275 -20.70 -24.28 11.05
C GLY A 275 -21.22 -23.62 12.33
N PRO A 276 -20.83 -24.13 13.50
CA PRO A 276 -21.11 -23.47 14.77
C PRO A 276 -20.40 -22.12 14.85
N GLU A 277 -20.95 -21.21 15.64
CA GLU A 277 -20.32 -19.94 15.99
C GLU A 277 -19.00 -20.21 16.75
N VAL A 278 -17.89 -19.66 16.25
CA VAL A 278 -16.56 -19.82 16.86
C VAL A 278 -16.04 -18.51 17.45
N LEU A 279 -16.50 -17.35 16.98
CA LEU A 279 -16.23 -16.04 17.54
C LEU A 279 -17.51 -15.21 17.55
N ARG A 280 -17.77 -14.52 18.66
CA ARG A 280 -18.78 -13.48 18.77
C ARG A 280 -18.22 -12.32 19.56
N VAL A 281 -18.29 -11.14 18.99
CA VAL A 281 -17.94 -9.88 19.65
C VAL A 281 -19.05 -8.86 19.43
N GLU A 282 -19.39 -8.11 20.48
CA GLU A 282 -20.38 -7.05 20.45
C GLU A 282 -19.74 -5.78 21.00
N GLY A 283 -19.98 -4.64 20.36
CA GLY A 283 -19.49 -3.34 20.79
C GLY A 283 -17.99 -3.16 20.67
N LEU A 284 -17.29 -3.90 19.77
CA LEU A 284 -15.83 -3.76 19.64
C LEU A 284 -15.45 -2.34 19.21
N GLY A 285 -14.59 -1.71 20.00
CA GLY A 285 -14.09 -0.37 19.77
C GLY A 285 -12.58 -0.28 19.89
N GLY A 286 -11.97 0.57 19.07
CA GLY A 286 -10.54 0.87 19.04
C GLY A 286 -10.29 2.36 18.83
N ASP A 287 -9.17 2.72 18.19
CA ASP A 287 -8.89 4.12 17.84
C ASP A 287 -9.82 4.62 16.74
N ARG A 288 -10.16 3.75 15.79
CA ARG A 288 -11.00 4.04 14.62
C ARG A 288 -12.29 3.22 14.60
N ALA A 289 -12.23 1.93 14.93
CA ALA A 289 -13.39 1.05 15.03
C ALA A 289 -14.33 1.49 16.16
N ARG A 290 -15.65 1.49 15.89
CA ARG A 290 -16.65 2.06 16.79
C ARG A 290 -17.89 1.17 16.86
N GLY A 291 -18.01 0.38 17.94
CA GLY A 291 -19.19 -0.44 18.20
C GLY A 291 -19.40 -1.49 17.10
N VAL A 292 -18.35 -2.27 16.79
CA VAL A 292 -18.41 -3.31 15.77
C VAL A 292 -18.96 -4.59 16.39
N ASP A 293 -20.05 -5.10 15.81
CA ASP A 293 -20.62 -6.39 16.14
C ASP A 293 -20.24 -7.39 15.06
N LEU A 294 -19.56 -8.48 15.44
CA LEU A 294 -19.04 -9.47 14.51
C LEU A 294 -19.23 -10.88 15.03
N THR A 295 -19.74 -11.76 14.17
CA THR A 295 -19.83 -13.20 14.43
C THR A 295 -19.12 -13.95 13.32
N ILE A 296 -18.32 -14.97 13.65
CA ILE A 296 -17.61 -15.83 12.69
C ILE A 296 -17.96 -17.29 12.98
N HIS A 297 -18.18 -18.08 11.93
CA HIS A 297 -18.56 -19.47 12.01
C HIS A 297 -17.44 -20.40 11.55
N ALA A 298 -17.41 -21.62 12.06
CA ALA A 298 -16.48 -22.64 11.60
C ALA A 298 -16.67 -22.93 10.11
N GLY A 299 -15.58 -23.08 9.37
CA GLY A 299 -15.62 -23.30 7.93
C GLY A 299 -15.90 -22.05 7.11
N GLU A 300 -15.80 -20.86 7.71
CA GLU A 300 -16.08 -19.57 7.08
C GLU A 300 -14.82 -18.71 6.94
N VAL A 301 -14.70 -18.01 5.81
CA VAL A 301 -13.75 -16.90 5.61
C VAL A 301 -14.52 -15.60 5.53
N VAL A 302 -14.34 -14.73 6.52
CA VAL A 302 -14.92 -13.38 6.56
C VAL A 302 -13.89 -12.38 6.04
N GLY A 303 -14.22 -11.68 4.95
CA GLY A 303 -13.43 -10.57 4.43
C GLY A 303 -13.77 -9.26 5.13
N LEU A 304 -12.79 -8.46 5.49
CA LEU A 304 -12.97 -7.08 5.92
C LEU A 304 -12.25 -6.14 4.96
N THR A 305 -12.93 -5.08 4.54
CA THR A 305 -12.35 -4.05 3.68
C THR A 305 -13.03 -2.69 3.90
N GLY A 306 -12.48 -1.66 3.28
CA GLY A 306 -12.97 -0.29 3.34
C GLY A 306 -11.93 0.69 2.81
N LEU A 307 -12.23 1.97 2.83
CA LEU A 307 -11.22 3.00 2.57
C LEU A 307 -10.16 3.00 3.67
N ALA A 308 -8.95 3.41 3.33
CA ALA A 308 -7.87 3.57 4.30
C ALA A 308 -8.35 4.47 5.46
N GLY A 309 -8.13 4.00 6.68
CA GLY A 309 -8.58 4.72 7.87
C GLY A 309 -10.05 4.51 8.25
N SER A 310 -10.79 3.66 7.55
CA SER A 310 -12.18 3.35 7.90
C SER A 310 -12.35 2.46 9.13
N GLY A 311 -11.25 1.92 9.69
CA GLY A 311 -11.23 1.16 10.94
C GLY A 311 -11.17 -0.35 10.77
N TYR A 312 -11.35 -0.91 9.58
CA TYR A 312 -11.23 -2.35 9.34
C TYR A 312 -9.81 -2.87 9.61
N GLU A 313 -8.80 -2.02 9.41
CA GLU A 313 -7.38 -2.36 9.52
C GLU A 313 -6.98 -2.79 10.93
N GLU A 314 -7.68 -2.29 11.94
CA GLU A 314 -7.34 -2.60 13.34
C GLU A 314 -8.16 -3.75 13.95
N VAL A 315 -9.23 -4.19 13.26
CA VAL A 315 -10.14 -5.21 13.82
C VAL A 315 -9.40 -6.50 14.16
N ALA A 316 -8.52 -6.99 13.28
CA ALA A 316 -7.75 -8.19 13.54
C ALA A 316 -6.83 -8.04 14.78
N ASP A 317 -6.17 -6.89 14.93
CA ASP A 317 -5.31 -6.57 16.07
C ASP A 317 -6.12 -6.42 17.37
N LEU A 318 -7.30 -5.81 17.31
CA LEU A 318 -8.23 -5.70 18.46
C LEU A 318 -8.74 -7.07 18.90
N LEU A 319 -9.16 -7.93 17.96
CA LEU A 319 -9.63 -9.29 18.25
C LEU A 319 -8.53 -10.18 18.83
N TYR A 320 -7.27 -9.96 18.44
CA TYR A 320 -6.13 -10.71 18.98
C TYR A 320 -5.60 -10.14 20.30
N GLY A 321 -5.93 -8.87 20.60
CA GLY A 321 -5.42 -8.16 21.76
C GLY A 321 -3.99 -7.66 21.62
N SER A 322 -3.44 -7.58 20.41
CA SER A 322 -2.18 -6.86 20.12
C SER A 322 -2.35 -5.35 20.17
N LYS A 323 -3.59 -4.87 20.04
CA LYS A 323 -4.02 -3.49 20.22
C LYS A 323 -5.09 -3.44 21.30
N ALA A 324 -4.98 -2.48 22.22
CA ALA A 324 -5.98 -2.27 23.26
C ALA A 324 -7.31 -1.80 22.65
N GLY A 325 -8.41 -2.34 23.12
CA GLY A 325 -9.75 -1.99 22.67
C GLY A 325 -10.79 -2.15 23.78
N THR A 326 -12.04 -1.80 23.47
CA THR A 326 -13.20 -2.00 24.32
C THR A 326 -14.17 -2.97 23.66
N HIS A 327 -14.99 -3.65 24.43
CA HIS A 327 -16.07 -4.51 23.94
C HIS A 327 -17.13 -4.66 25.02
N ASP A 328 -18.37 -4.93 24.62
CA ASP A 328 -19.46 -5.24 25.55
C ASP A 328 -19.52 -6.75 25.79
N ARG A 329 -19.25 -7.55 24.77
CA ARG A 329 -19.19 -9.00 24.82
C ARG A 329 -18.06 -9.54 23.94
N PHE A 330 -17.38 -10.61 24.40
CA PHE A 330 -16.33 -11.29 23.64
C PHE A 330 -16.33 -12.77 23.96
N ASP A 331 -16.77 -13.60 23.04
CA ASP A 331 -16.87 -15.05 23.18
C ASP A 331 -16.03 -15.76 22.11
N VAL A 332 -15.26 -16.78 22.49
CA VAL A 332 -14.53 -17.67 21.59
C VAL A 332 -14.92 -19.11 21.90
N GLY A 333 -15.42 -19.83 20.88
CA GLY A 333 -15.88 -21.22 21.05
C GLY A 333 -16.95 -21.37 22.12
N GLY A 334 -17.84 -20.36 22.26
CA GLY A 334 -18.90 -20.30 23.26
C GLY A 334 -18.43 -20.02 24.70
N ARG A 335 -17.15 -19.61 24.87
CA ARG A 335 -16.59 -19.23 26.17
C ARG A 335 -16.33 -17.73 26.20
N ALA A 336 -16.82 -17.06 27.24
CA ALA A 336 -16.54 -15.64 27.44
C ALA A 336 -15.04 -15.41 27.77
N ILE A 337 -14.44 -14.47 27.07
CA ILE A 337 -13.05 -14.04 27.27
C ILE A 337 -13.06 -12.76 28.11
N ALA A 338 -12.58 -12.85 29.34
CA ALA A 338 -12.56 -11.70 30.26
C ALA A 338 -11.44 -10.69 29.94
N THR A 339 -10.35 -11.15 29.34
CA THR A 339 -9.20 -10.31 28.97
C THR A 339 -8.73 -10.71 27.59
N VAL A 340 -8.82 -9.78 26.63
CA VAL A 340 -8.34 -10.00 25.26
C VAL A 340 -6.87 -9.61 25.23
N ALA A 341 -6.00 -10.64 25.20
CA ALA A 341 -4.55 -10.45 25.07
C ALA A 341 -3.95 -11.63 24.29
N PRO A 342 -2.82 -11.46 23.59
CA PRO A 342 -2.28 -12.43 22.66
C PRO A 342 -2.12 -13.84 23.24
N ARG A 343 -1.68 -13.95 24.51
CA ARG A 343 -1.52 -15.24 25.16
C ARG A 343 -2.85 -15.97 25.34
N GLN A 344 -3.87 -15.28 25.87
CA GLN A 344 -5.19 -15.85 26.09
C GLN A 344 -5.85 -16.22 24.76
N MET A 345 -5.64 -15.41 23.72
CA MET A 345 -6.18 -15.69 22.40
C MET A 345 -5.53 -16.92 21.76
N ILE A 346 -4.21 -17.09 21.87
CA ILE A 346 -3.53 -18.32 21.43
C ILE A 346 -4.05 -19.55 22.18
N GLU A 347 -4.20 -19.45 23.51
CA GLU A 347 -4.76 -20.52 24.36
C GLU A 347 -6.23 -20.86 23.98
N ALA A 348 -6.99 -19.88 23.48
CA ALA A 348 -8.34 -20.04 22.97
C ALA A 348 -8.42 -20.47 21.48
N GLY A 349 -7.28 -20.79 20.85
CA GLY A 349 -7.23 -21.23 19.44
C GLY A 349 -7.26 -20.11 18.40
N VAL A 350 -7.08 -18.84 18.81
CA VAL A 350 -7.06 -17.68 17.92
C VAL A 350 -5.63 -17.24 17.67
N VAL A 351 -5.25 -17.09 16.40
CA VAL A 351 -3.90 -16.66 15.99
C VAL A 351 -3.95 -15.49 15.02
N LEU A 352 -2.89 -14.67 14.99
CA LEU A 352 -2.78 -13.51 14.13
C LEU A 352 -1.58 -13.61 13.17
N VAL A 353 -1.84 -13.38 11.90
CA VAL A 353 -0.85 -13.03 10.88
C VAL A 353 -0.91 -11.52 10.69
N PRO A 354 0.07 -10.76 11.19
CA PRO A 354 0.03 -9.30 11.17
C PRO A 354 0.41 -8.73 9.80
N ALA A 355 -0.04 -7.51 9.50
CA ALA A 355 0.31 -6.78 8.28
C ALA A 355 1.83 -6.50 8.21
N ASP A 356 2.43 -6.06 9.30
CA ASP A 356 3.88 -5.87 9.39
C ASP A 356 4.59 -7.20 9.72
N ARG A 357 4.88 -7.95 8.66
CA ARG A 357 5.56 -9.25 8.78
C ARG A 357 6.98 -9.15 9.32
N LYS A 358 7.68 -8.02 9.09
CA LYS A 358 9.09 -7.85 9.43
C LYS A 358 9.31 -7.57 10.91
N SER A 359 8.47 -6.73 11.52
CA SER A 359 8.62 -6.34 12.92
C SER A 359 7.73 -7.14 13.87
N LYS A 360 6.58 -7.66 13.38
CA LYS A 360 5.58 -8.35 14.20
C LYS A 360 5.35 -9.82 13.83
N GLY A 361 5.62 -10.20 12.57
CA GLY A 361 5.30 -11.54 12.07
C GLY A 361 6.36 -12.59 12.37
N GLY A 362 7.64 -12.26 12.21
CA GLY A 362 8.76 -13.16 12.42
C GLY A 362 9.98 -12.48 13.04
N ALA A 363 10.82 -13.26 13.68
CA ALA A 363 12.12 -12.83 14.18
C ALA A 363 13.13 -12.84 13.03
N THR A 364 13.55 -11.67 12.57
CA THR A 364 14.34 -11.49 11.34
C THR A 364 15.70 -12.16 11.36
N GLU A 365 16.33 -12.25 12.55
CA GLU A 365 17.66 -12.83 12.74
C GLU A 365 17.63 -14.36 12.98
N LEU A 366 16.45 -14.92 13.23
CA LEU A 366 16.28 -16.35 13.46
C LEU A 366 16.07 -17.09 12.13
N SER A 367 16.38 -18.40 12.13
CA SER A 367 16.13 -19.30 11.01
C SER A 367 14.63 -19.56 10.81
N VAL A 368 14.27 -20.14 9.68
CA VAL A 368 12.92 -20.65 9.40
C VAL A 368 12.52 -21.68 10.47
N LEU A 369 13.41 -22.61 10.81
CA LEU A 369 13.19 -23.61 11.84
C LEU A 369 12.84 -22.97 13.18
N GLU A 370 13.64 -22.01 13.63
CA GLU A 370 13.40 -21.32 14.89
C GLU A 370 12.10 -20.54 14.87
N ASN A 371 11.85 -19.75 13.82
CA ASN A 371 10.60 -18.98 13.68
C ASN A 371 9.35 -19.86 13.73
N MET A 372 9.34 -20.97 12.98
CA MET A 372 8.19 -21.87 12.95
C MET A 372 8.05 -22.69 14.23
N SER A 373 9.15 -22.93 14.94
CA SER A 373 9.14 -23.69 16.20
C SER A 373 8.66 -22.87 17.39
N LEU A 374 8.72 -21.53 17.37
CA LEU A 374 8.39 -20.68 18.51
C LEU A 374 7.07 -21.07 19.22
N PRO A 375 5.93 -21.21 18.53
CA PRO A 375 4.67 -21.57 19.19
C PRO A 375 4.61 -23.04 19.61
N LEU A 376 5.50 -23.89 19.11
CA LEU A 376 5.53 -25.33 19.36
C LEU A 376 6.50 -25.74 20.49
N VAL A 377 7.35 -24.81 20.94
CA VAL A 377 8.41 -25.10 21.94
C VAL A 377 7.82 -25.68 23.21
N SER A 378 6.74 -25.11 23.75
CA SER A 378 6.10 -25.59 24.98
C SER A 378 5.58 -27.03 24.85
N ARG A 379 5.01 -27.36 23.69
CA ARG A 379 4.51 -28.72 23.39
C ARG A 379 5.63 -29.73 23.13
N SER A 380 6.80 -29.22 22.70
CA SER A 380 7.98 -30.03 22.40
C SER A 380 8.97 -30.12 23.54
N PHE A 381 8.60 -29.59 24.73
CA PHE A 381 9.43 -29.64 25.93
C PHE A 381 9.11 -30.91 26.76
N GLU A 382 10.04 -31.81 26.81
CA GLU A 382 9.88 -33.09 27.52
C GLU A 382 11.17 -33.48 28.24
N GLY A 383 11.06 -33.94 29.47
CA GLY A 383 12.20 -34.35 30.28
C GLY A 383 13.25 -33.24 30.50
N GLY A 384 12.83 -31.97 30.57
CA GLY A 384 13.73 -30.83 30.77
C GLY A 384 14.47 -30.38 29.52
N ARG A 385 14.10 -30.88 28.33
CA ARG A 385 14.78 -30.56 27.07
C ARG A 385 13.78 -30.36 25.92
N ILE A 386 14.12 -29.46 24.98
CA ILE A 386 13.37 -29.28 23.73
C ILE A 386 13.78 -30.38 22.76
N ARG A 387 12.82 -31.05 22.15
CA ARG A 387 13.03 -32.10 21.13
C ARG A 387 13.34 -31.49 19.76
N TRP A 388 14.47 -30.83 19.62
CA TRP A 388 14.87 -30.15 18.37
C TRP A 388 14.89 -31.05 17.13
N ARG A 389 15.25 -32.33 17.28
CA ARG A 389 15.25 -33.26 16.12
C ARG A 389 13.84 -33.51 15.61
N SER A 390 12.87 -33.66 16.48
CA SER A 390 11.45 -33.82 16.12
C SER A 390 10.91 -32.55 15.48
N LEU A 391 11.15 -31.39 16.08
CA LEU A 391 10.76 -30.09 15.51
C LEU A 391 11.35 -29.90 14.11
N ARG A 392 12.62 -30.18 13.93
CA ARG A 392 13.27 -30.08 12.60
C ARG A 392 12.57 -30.97 11.57
N THR A 393 12.26 -32.22 11.90
CA THR A 393 11.57 -33.13 10.99
C THR A 393 10.21 -32.59 10.59
N THR A 394 9.41 -32.14 11.58
CA THR A 394 8.09 -31.54 11.34
C THR A 394 8.21 -30.27 10.46
N ILE A 395 9.05 -29.32 10.86
CA ILE A 395 9.19 -28.05 10.12
C ILE A 395 9.73 -28.26 8.69
N THR A 396 10.65 -29.22 8.49
CA THR A 396 11.13 -29.56 7.14
C THR A 396 9.97 -30.06 6.27
N ALA A 397 9.11 -30.92 6.81
CA ALA A 397 7.93 -31.39 6.09
C ALA A 397 6.94 -30.26 5.79
N VAL A 398 6.73 -29.36 6.74
CA VAL A 398 5.88 -28.17 6.56
C VAL A 398 6.46 -27.25 5.48
N CYS A 399 7.75 -26.92 5.53
CA CYS A 399 8.40 -26.10 4.50
C CYS A 399 8.23 -26.70 3.09
N ALA A 400 8.35 -28.03 2.97
CA ALA A 400 8.13 -28.72 1.71
C ALA A 400 6.67 -28.62 1.25
N SER A 401 5.70 -28.83 2.15
CA SER A 401 4.26 -28.74 1.85
C SER A 401 3.82 -27.34 1.44
N LEU A 402 4.41 -26.31 2.04
CA LEU A 402 4.16 -24.89 1.77
C LEU A 402 5.01 -24.36 0.61
N LYS A 403 5.88 -25.19 0.05
CA LYS A 403 6.84 -24.81 -1.00
C LYS A 403 7.66 -23.58 -0.63
N VAL A 404 8.13 -23.49 0.63
CA VAL A 404 9.03 -22.42 1.08
C VAL A 404 10.38 -22.57 0.37
N LYS A 405 10.92 -21.47 -0.15
CA LYS A 405 12.22 -21.47 -0.85
C LYS A 405 13.19 -20.49 -0.18
N PRO A 406 14.45 -20.89 0.03
CA PRO A 406 15.01 -22.22 -0.17
C PRO A 406 14.36 -23.28 0.73
N GLN A 407 14.38 -24.55 0.34
CA GLN A 407 13.90 -25.66 1.18
C GLN A 407 14.94 -26.01 2.25
N ASP A 408 15.44 -25.00 2.92
CA ASP A 408 16.44 -25.09 3.99
C ASP A 408 15.86 -24.50 5.27
N PRO A 409 15.55 -25.33 6.28
CA PRO A 409 15.02 -24.83 7.54
C PRO A 409 16.02 -23.97 8.33
N ASP A 410 17.31 -24.02 8.03
CA ASP A 410 18.33 -23.19 8.67
C ASP A 410 18.51 -21.82 7.95
N ALA A 411 17.84 -21.59 6.82
CA ALA A 411 17.86 -20.30 6.16
C ALA A 411 17.36 -19.19 7.08
N ILE A 412 18.09 -18.07 7.14
CA ILE A 412 17.73 -16.92 7.97
C ILE A 412 16.49 -16.23 7.38
N PHE A 413 15.49 -15.96 8.23
CA PHE A 413 14.18 -15.44 7.81
C PHE A 413 14.28 -14.15 7.00
N ARG A 414 15.15 -13.19 7.39
CA ARG A 414 15.32 -11.93 6.64
C ARG A 414 15.79 -12.10 5.20
N ASN A 415 16.47 -13.21 4.89
CA ASN A 415 17.03 -13.48 3.56
C ASN A 415 16.01 -14.11 2.60
N LEU A 416 14.82 -14.46 3.10
CA LEU A 416 13.73 -15.00 2.27
C LEU A 416 13.04 -13.89 1.47
N SER A 417 12.52 -14.23 0.30
CA SER A 417 11.58 -13.36 -0.41
C SER A 417 10.31 -13.11 0.40
N GLY A 418 9.61 -12.00 0.14
CA GLY A 418 8.39 -11.64 0.87
C GLY A 418 7.35 -12.74 0.91
N GLY A 419 7.12 -13.44 -0.21
CA GLY A 419 6.19 -14.57 -0.26
C GLY A 419 6.63 -15.75 0.60
N ASN A 420 7.94 -16.07 0.66
CA ASN A 420 8.45 -17.13 1.51
C ASN A 420 8.45 -16.75 2.99
N GLN A 421 8.70 -15.49 3.33
CA GLN A 421 8.50 -14.98 4.69
C GLN A 421 7.06 -15.17 5.14
N GLN A 422 6.11 -14.80 4.30
CA GLN A 422 4.69 -14.90 4.60
C GLN A 422 4.24 -16.36 4.77
N LYS A 423 4.68 -17.26 3.88
CA LYS A 423 4.43 -18.70 4.01
C LYS A 423 5.00 -19.27 5.32
N THR A 424 6.18 -18.81 5.74
CA THR A 424 6.79 -19.20 7.01
C THR A 424 5.92 -18.75 8.20
N ILE A 425 5.41 -17.51 8.19
CA ILE A 425 4.54 -16.99 9.26
C ILE A 425 3.20 -17.74 9.30
N ILE A 426 2.57 -17.95 8.16
CA ILE A 426 1.31 -18.69 8.09
C ILE A 426 1.53 -20.14 8.51
N GLY A 427 2.58 -20.80 8.01
CA GLY A 427 2.94 -22.16 8.37
C GLY A 427 3.19 -22.35 9.86
N LYS A 428 3.87 -21.40 10.50
CA LYS A 428 4.05 -21.33 11.95
C LYS A 428 2.73 -21.49 12.71
N TRP A 429 1.70 -20.79 12.26
CA TRP A 429 0.40 -20.81 12.92
C TRP A 429 -0.45 -22.02 12.54
N LEU A 430 -0.41 -22.46 11.29
CA LEU A 430 -1.13 -23.68 10.86
C LEU A 430 -0.69 -24.94 11.62
N GLU A 431 0.61 -25.04 11.98
CA GLU A 431 1.12 -26.16 12.77
C GLU A 431 0.60 -26.18 14.23
N VAL A 432 0.12 -25.06 14.73
CA VAL A 432 -0.55 -25.01 16.04
C VAL A 432 -1.94 -25.65 15.99
N GLY A 433 -2.56 -25.68 14.81
CA GLY A 433 -3.94 -26.13 14.61
C GLY A 433 -4.94 -25.12 15.20
N PRO A 434 -4.98 -23.87 14.68
CA PRO A 434 -5.88 -22.85 15.21
C PRO A 434 -7.33 -23.10 14.83
N ASP A 435 -8.26 -22.69 15.71
CA ASP A 435 -9.68 -22.66 15.41
C ASP A 435 -10.03 -21.40 14.57
N ILE A 436 -9.28 -20.30 14.78
CA ILE A 436 -9.51 -19.03 14.10
C ILE A 436 -8.18 -18.41 13.62
N LEU A 437 -8.10 -18.10 12.33
CA LEU A 437 -6.99 -17.36 11.72
C LEU A 437 -7.42 -15.90 11.49
N LEU A 438 -6.76 -14.97 12.15
CA LEU A 438 -6.87 -13.55 11.87
C LEU A 438 -5.73 -13.17 10.92
N LEU A 439 -6.07 -12.67 9.74
CA LEU A 439 -5.13 -12.32 8.67
C LEU A 439 -5.27 -10.82 8.39
N ASN A 440 -4.22 -10.06 8.69
CA ASN A 440 -4.18 -8.63 8.42
C ASN A 440 -3.22 -8.37 7.27
N GLU A 441 -3.70 -7.89 6.12
CA GLU A 441 -2.96 -7.69 4.88
C GLU A 441 -2.05 -8.90 4.52
N PRO A 442 -2.60 -10.13 4.44
CA PRO A 442 -1.80 -11.36 4.42
C PRO A 442 -0.91 -11.50 3.18
N THR A 443 -1.13 -10.74 2.14
CA THR A 443 -0.37 -10.81 0.88
C THR A 443 0.27 -9.49 0.48
N GLN A 444 0.37 -8.53 1.40
CA GLN A 444 1.02 -7.25 1.12
C GLN A 444 2.49 -7.45 0.71
N GLY A 445 2.87 -6.92 -0.45
CA GLY A 445 4.22 -7.04 -0.99
C GLY A 445 4.64 -8.48 -1.30
N VAL A 446 3.69 -9.31 -1.69
CA VAL A 446 3.87 -10.70 -2.15
C VAL A 446 3.51 -10.78 -3.63
N ASP A 447 4.27 -11.56 -4.41
CA ASP A 447 3.97 -11.76 -5.82
C ASP A 447 2.68 -12.56 -6.05
N VAL A 448 2.10 -12.42 -7.26
CA VAL A 448 0.80 -13.03 -7.61
C VAL A 448 0.78 -14.56 -7.44
N GLY A 449 1.88 -15.22 -7.77
CA GLY A 449 1.98 -16.69 -7.63
C GLY A 449 1.97 -17.12 -6.16
N ALA A 450 2.75 -16.45 -5.32
CA ALA A 450 2.79 -16.73 -3.89
C ALA A 450 1.47 -16.36 -3.18
N ARG A 451 0.73 -15.34 -3.66
CA ARG A 451 -0.61 -14.98 -3.18
C ARG A 451 -1.59 -16.15 -3.31
N ALA A 452 -1.71 -16.71 -4.53
CA ALA A 452 -2.62 -17.83 -4.78
C ALA A 452 -2.30 -19.05 -3.90
N GLU A 453 -1.00 -19.33 -3.69
CA GLU A 453 -0.56 -20.40 -2.79
C GLU A 453 -0.98 -20.11 -1.32
N ILE A 454 -0.82 -18.87 -0.85
CA ILE A 454 -1.22 -18.44 0.50
C ILE A 454 -2.73 -18.64 0.71
N PHE A 455 -3.56 -18.16 -0.21
CA PHE A 455 -5.02 -18.32 -0.09
C PHE A 455 -5.46 -19.79 -0.20
N THR A 456 -4.74 -20.60 -1.00
CA THR A 456 -4.97 -22.05 -1.01
C THR A 456 -4.70 -22.68 0.37
N LEU A 457 -3.67 -22.24 1.09
CA LEU A 457 -3.36 -22.73 2.44
C LEU A 457 -4.44 -22.31 3.45
N VAL A 458 -4.86 -21.05 3.43
CA VAL A 458 -5.94 -20.54 4.27
C VAL A 458 -7.22 -21.34 4.01
N ARG A 459 -7.58 -21.53 2.75
CA ARG A 459 -8.79 -22.25 2.37
C ARG A 459 -8.77 -23.69 2.84
N ARG A 460 -7.63 -24.40 2.71
CA ARG A 460 -7.47 -25.77 3.24
C ARG A 460 -7.68 -25.85 4.74
N ALA A 461 -7.18 -24.88 5.51
CA ALA A 461 -7.39 -24.83 6.95
C ALA A 461 -8.87 -24.64 7.29
N VAL A 462 -9.55 -23.76 6.56
CA VAL A 462 -10.98 -23.48 6.75
C VAL A 462 -11.85 -24.67 6.33
N ASP A 463 -11.51 -25.34 5.23
CA ASP A 463 -12.19 -26.58 4.79
C ASP A 463 -11.97 -27.74 5.79
N ALA A 464 -10.90 -27.69 6.59
CA ALA A 464 -10.64 -28.63 7.69
C ALA A 464 -11.38 -28.27 8.99
N GLY A 465 -12.15 -27.19 9.04
CA GLY A 465 -13.00 -26.78 10.15
C GLY A 465 -12.55 -25.52 10.90
N ALA A 466 -11.42 -24.93 10.57
CA ALA A 466 -11.05 -23.61 11.09
C ALA A 466 -11.96 -22.50 10.55
N ALA A 467 -11.87 -21.31 11.12
CA ALA A 467 -12.44 -20.09 10.56
C ALA A 467 -11.32 -19.10 10.21
N ALA A 468 -11.57 -18.17 9.31
CA ALA A 468 -10.63 -17.10 9.01
C ALA A 468 -11.32 -15.75 8.92
N LEU A 469 -10.60 -14.71 9.36
CA LEU A 469 -10.94 -13.30 9.10
C LEU A 469 -9.79 -12.70 8.31
N CYS A 470 -10.08 -12.16 7.12
CA CYS A 470 -9.09 -11.58 6.21
C CYS A 470 -9.38 -10.09 6.02
N ALA A 471 -8.59 -9.24 6.68
CA ALA A 471 -8.66 -7.79 6.53
C ALA A 471 -7.65 -7.36 5.45
N THR A 472 -8.11 -6.70 4.38
CA THR A 472 -7.25 -6.23 3.30
C THR A 472 -7.84 -5.02 2.58
N SER A 473 -6.94 -4.12 2.15
CA SER A 473 -7.25 -3.00 1.26
C SER A 473 -7.47 -3.44 -0.19
N ASP A 474 -6.90 -4.58 -0.59
CA ASP A 474 -7.08 -5.17 -1.91
C ASP A 474 -8.30 -6.12 -1.91
N TYR A 475 -9.46 -5.53 -2.17
CA TYR A 475 -10.71 -6.29 -2.18
C TYR A 475 -10.80 -7.34 -3.29
N GLU A 476 -9.95 -7.27 -4.34
CA GLU A 476 -9.87 -8.34 -5.34
C GLU A 476 -9.40 -9.66 -4.71
N GLN A 477 -8.54 -9.58 -3.70
CA GLN A 477 -8.10 -10.74 -2.94
C GLN A 477 -9.25 -11.40 -2.18
N LEU A 478 -10.24 -10.62 -1.72
CA LEU A 478 -11.40 -11.15 -1.03
C LEU A 478 -12.27 -11.99 -1.96
N LEU A 479 -12.32 -11.66 -3.25
CA LEU A 479 -13.04 -12.47 -4.25
C LEU A 479 -12.48 -13.89 -4.39
N GLU A 480 -11.18 -14.08 -4.09
CA GLU A 480 -10.53 -15.38 -4.18
C GLU A 480 -10.78 -16.25 -2.95
N VAL A 481 -11.01 -15.64 -1.78
CA VAL A 481 -10.93 -16.37 -0.50
C VAL A 481 -12.17 -16.21 0.40
N ALA A 482 -12.92 -15.11 0.33
CA ALA A 482 -13.98 -14.81 1.28
C ALA A 482 -15.32 -15.48 0.93
N ASP A 483 -16.05 -15.96 1.93
CA ASP A 483 -17.43 -16.45 1.82
C ASP A 483 -18.44 -15.31 2.03
N ARG A 484 -18.08 -14.26 2.79
CA ARG A 484 -18.76 -12.97 2.88
C ARG A 484 -17.77 -11.86 3.13
N VAL A 485 -18.13 -10.64 2.74
CA VAL A 485 -17.31 -9.44 2.85
C VAL A 485 -18.04 -8.38 3.64
N ILE A 486 -17.41 -7.86 4.67
CA ILE A 486 -17.90 -6.76 5.50
C ILE A 486 -17.14 -5.49 5.09
N VAL A 487 -17.87 -4.47 4.69
CA VAL A 487 -17.31 -3.19 4.28
C VAL A 487 -17.44 -2.19 5.42
N PHE A 488 -16.32 -1.52 5.74
CA PHE A 488 -16.25 -0.52 6.79
C PHE A 488 -16.30 0.90 6.23
N ARG A 489 -16.97 1.77 6.98
CA ARG A 489 -16.99 3.20 6.75
C ARG A 489 -17.05 3.95 8.08
N GLU A 490 -16.18 4.94 8.27
CA GLU A 490 -16.16 5.81 9.46
C GLU A 490 -16.16 5.06 10.80
N GLY A 491 -15.43 3.94 10.84
CA GLY A 491 -15.27 3.12 12.04
C GLY A 491 -16.37 2.08 12.27
N ARG A 492 -17.37 1.98 11.40
CA ARG A 492 -18.52 1.09 11.55
C ARG A 492 -18.68 0.14 10.38
N ILE A 493 -19.38 -0.95 10.61
CA ILE A 493 -19.85 -1.82 9.53
C ILE A 493 -20.90 -1.03 8.73
N TRP A 494 -20.57 -0.81 7.45
CA TRP A 494 -21.44 -0.10 6.50
C TRP A 494 -22.36 -1.06 5.75
N SER A 495 -21.82 -2.15 5.24
CA SER A 495 -22.57 -3.18 4.52
C SER A 495 -21.92 -4.54 4.66
N GLU A 496 -22.69 -5.58 4.43
CA GLU A 496 -22.25 -6.96 4.36
C GLU A 496 -22.71 -7.56 3.03
N LEU A 497 -21.77 -8.17 2.31
CA LEU A 497 -21.97 -8.79 1.01
C LEU A 497 -21.74 -10.29 1.14
N SER A 498 -22.65 -11.12 0.63
CA SER A 498 -22.55 -12.58 0.69
C SER A 498 -23.09 -13.24 -0.58
N GLY A 499 -22.63 -14.46 -0.85
CA GLY A 499 -23.10 -15.26 -1.98
C GLY A 499 -22.91 -14.54 -3.32
N ASP A 500 -23.99 -14.46 -4.11
CA ASP A 500 -23.98 -13.86 -5.45
C ASP A 500 -23.74 -12.35 -5.47
N HIS A 501 -23.78 -11.70 -4.32
CA HIS A 501 -23.51 -10.27 -4.16
C HIS A 501 -22.02 -9.96 -3.86
N ILE A 502 -21.16 -10.97 -3.78
CA ILE A 502 -19.71 -10.75 -3.70
C ILE A 502 -19.17 -10.63 -5.11
N GLY A 503 -19.02 -9.41 -5.58
CA GLY A 503 -18.41 -9.08 -6.85
C GLY A 503 -17.48 -7.88 -6.69
N LYS A 504 -16.58 -7.67 -7.66
CA LYS A 504 -15.65 -6.54 -7.64
C LYS A 504 -16.40 -5.22 -7.62
N ASP A 505 -17.42 -5.09 -8.46
CA ASP A 505 -18.21 -3.88 -8.60
C ASP A 505 -19.05 -3.61 -7.36
N GLU A 506 -19.62 -4.66 -6.76
CA GLU A 506 -20.44 -4.58 -5.56
C GLU A 506 -19.61 -4.18 -4.34
N ILE A 507 -18.42 -4.78 -4.17
CA ILE A 507 -17.50 -4.40 -3.07
C ILE A 507 -17.02 -2.96 -3.28
N ALA A 508 -16.60 -2.60 -4.49
CA ALA A 508 -16.14 -1.26 -4.80
C ALA A 508 -17.25 -0.23 -4.59
N SER A 509 -18.48 -0.53 -5.06
CA SER A 509 -19.64 0.33 -4.84
C SER A 509 -19.90 0.55 -3.34
N ALA A 510 -19.83 -0.50 -2.54
CA ALA A 510 -20.01 -0.41 -1.09
C ALA A 510 -18.87 0.38 -0.41
N VAL A 511 -17.61 0.19 -0.83
CA VAL A 511 -16.42 0.90 -0.30
C VAL A 511 -16.47 2.38 -0.63
N TYR A 512 -16.81 2.72 -1.88
CA TYR A 512 -16.83 4.11 -2.36
C TYR A 512 -18.18 4.82 -2.16
N GLY A 513 -19.25 4.10 -1.78
CA GLY A 513 -20.54 4.67 -1.37
C GLY A 513 -21.44 5.11 -2.53
N TYR A 514 -21.60 4.27 -3.54
CA TYR A 514 -22.59 4.47 -4.63
C TYR A 514 -23.88 3.73 -4.40
#